data_a1236611af34db36e9b3ae14f7c23678
#
_entry.id   a1236611af34db36e9b3ae14f7c23678
#
_cell.length_a   1.000
_cell.length_b   1.000
_cell.length_c   1.000
_cell.angle_alpha   90.00
_cell.angle_beta   90.00
_cell.angle_gamma   90.00
#
_symmetry.space_group_name_H-M   'P 1'
#
loop_
_entity.id
_entity.type
_entity.pdbx_description
1 polymer ?
#
loop_
_entity_poly.entity_id
_entity_poly.type
_entity_poly.pdbx_seq_one_letter_code
_entity_poly.pdbx_strand_id
1 'polypeptide(L)'
;MISERSRGYVLGAVAAASYGLNPLFALPLYGAGLGADSVLFYRYVLAVVMLGALMLFRRQSFALRRRDVLPLAAMGVLFSVSSLLLFESYNLMDAGIASTILFVYPVMVAVIMAVGFRERVTAATVVSIALACGGISLLYKGGDGATLNLAGVVLVFLSALSYAVYIVAINRSSLKDLPTEKLTFYCLVFGSLVYVVRLRGYADLQAIPSPLMWVNAVALALFPTIVSLVTMAGAIRRIGSTPTAILGALEPVTALFFGVAVFGERFTLRIGVGVSLILVAVTLIIAGKSIRIPTSVTHLARWMARPRLPRWAVRWARRLPLPRIRRNG
;
A
#
# COMPACT_ATOMS: atom_id res chain seq x y z
N MET A 1 13.57 -30.04 10.35
CA MET A 1 13.16 -29.33 9.09
C MET A 1 12.07 -28.32 9.42
N ILE A 2 12.20 -27.06 8.98
CA ILE A 2 11.18 -26.02 9.16
C ILE A 2 9.97 -26.41 8.32
N SER A 3 8.76 -26.44 8.93
CA SER A 3 7.53 -26.80 8.20
C SER A 3 7.24 -25.78 7.07
N GLU A 4 6.55 -26.21 5.99
CA GLU A 4 6.14 -25.31 4.91
C GLU A 4 5.28 -24.15 5.41
N ARG A 5 4.48 -24.40 6.44
CA ARG A 5 3.67 -23.37 7.09
C ARG A 5 4.55 -22.32 7.81
N SER A 6 5.56 -22.77 8.57
CA SER A 6 6.51 -21.86 9.24
C SER A 6 7.31 -21.04 8.24
N ARG A 7 7.73 -21.64 7.11
CA ARG A 7 8.36 -20.89 6.00
C ARG A 7 7.45 -19.80 5.45
N GLY A 8 6.15 -20.08 5.32
CA GLY A 8 5.16 -19.09 4.87
C GLY A 8 5.06 -17.89 5.82
N TYR A 9 5.06 -18.12 7.13
CA TYR A 9 5.05 -17.02 8.12
C TYR A 9 6.33 -16.19 8.08
N VAL A 10 7.50 -16.82 7.96
CA VAL A 10 8.78 -16.11 7.82
C VAL A 10 8.80 -15.25 6.55
N LEU A 11 8.36 -15.79 5.42
CA LEU A 11 8.28 -15.03 4.16
C LEU A 11 7.34 -13.83 4.26
N GLY A 12 6.19 -13.98 4.94
CA GLY A 12 5.25 -12.88 5.15
C GLY A 12 5.81 -11.78 6.06
N ALA A 13 6.52 -12.18 7.13
CA ALA A 13 7.20 -11.25 8.01
C ALA A 13 8.32 -10.48 7.28
N VAL A 14 9.15 -11.19 6.49
CA VAL A 14 10.20 -10.57 5.67
C VAL A 14 9.60 -9.62 4.65
N ALA A 15 8.48 -9.98 4.00
CA ALA A 15 7.81 -9.11 3.04
C ALA A 15 7.40 -7.78 3.66
N ALA A 16 6.70 -7.84 4.80
CA ALA A 16 6.20 -6.67 5.49
C ALA A 16 7.35 -5.81 6.07
N ALA A 17 8.31 -6.44 6.74
CA ALA A 17 9.47 -5.74 7.27
C ALA A 17 10.29 -5.07 6.15
N SER A 18 10.50 -5.77 5.02
CA SER A 18 11.22 -5.20 3.87
C SER A 18 10.50 -3.97 3.30
N TYR A 19 9.16 -3.97 3.25
CA TYR A 19 8.41 -2.80 2.81
C TYR A 19 8.53 -1.63 3.80
N GLY A 20 8.53 -1.92 5.09
CA GLY A 20 8.75 -0.94 6.15
C GLY A 20 10.13 -0.26 6.14
N LEU A 21 11.09 -0.76 5.35
CA LEU A 21 12.39 -0.13 5.16
C LEU A 21 12.36 1.08 4.20
N ASN A 22 11.21 1.45 3.64
CA ASN A 22 11.11 2.61 2.74
C ASN A 22 11.76 3.87 3.33
N PRO A 23 11.44 4.32 4.57
CA PRO A 23 12.07 5.51 5.15
C PRO A 23 13.58 5.35 5.32
N LEU A 24 14.04 4.17 5.72
CA LEU A 24 15.46 3.91 5.97
C LEU A 24 16.35 4.24 4.78
N PHE A 25 15.89 3.95 3.57
CA PHE A 25 16.64 4.19 2.35
C PHE A 25 16.25 5.49 1.63
N ALA A 26 15.05 6.01 1.85
CA ALA A 26 14.58 7.24 1.21
C ALA A 26 15.11 8.49 1.91
N LEU A 27 15.08 8.56 3.25
CA LEU A 27 15.47 9.75 4.00
C LEU A 27 16.94 10.16 3.81
N PRO A 28 17.93 9.24 3.72
CA PRO A 28 19.30 9.61 3.39
C PRO A 28 19.42 10.29 2.00
N LEU A 29 18.62 9.86 1.02
CA LEU A 29 18.60 10.48 -0.31
C LEU A 29 18.04 11.91 -0.24
N TYR A 30 17.03 12.16 0.60
CA TYR A 30 16.51 13.51 0.86
C TYR A 30 17.56 14.39 1.57
N GLY A 31 18.25 13.83 2.57
CA GLY A 31 19.36 14.50 3.25
C GLY A 31 20.51 14.87 2.31
N ALA A 32 20.68 14.14 1.20
CA ALA A 32 21.64 14.44 0.14
C ALA A 32 21.10 15.44 -0.91
N GLY A 33 19.90 16.00 -0.71
CA GLY A 33 19.32 17.05 -1.56
C GLY A 33 18.46 16.54 -2.72
N LEU A 34 18.17 15.22 -2.80
CA LEU A 34 17.25 14.70 -3.82
C LEU A 34 15.79 14.94 -3.42
N GLY A 35 14.99 15.45 -4.34
CA GLY A 35 13.55 15.57 -4.17
C GLY A 35 12.83 14.23 -4.40
N ALA A 36 11.58 14.15 -3.93
CA ALA A 36 10.75 12.95 -4.03
C ALA A 36 10.63 12.40 -5.45
N ASP A 37 10.49 13.27 -6.45
CA ASP A 37 10.39 12.89 -7.86
C ASP A 37 11.64 12.15 -8.35
N SER A 38 12.84 12.66 -8.06
CA SER A 38 14.11 12.04 -8.44
C SER A 38 14.32 10.70 -7.72
N VAL A 39 14.05 10.66 -6.40
CA VAL A 39 14.17 9.43 -5.61
C VAL A 39 13.22 8.34 -6.14
N LEU A 40 11.97 8.68 -6.42
CA LEU A 40 10.99 7.73 -6.93
C LEU A 40 11.29 7.31 -8.38
N PHE A 41 11.78 8.23 -9.22
CA PHE A 41 12.26 7.89 -10.55
C PHE A 41 13.34 6.80 -10.49
N TYR A 42 14.42 7.02 -9.70
CA TYR A 42 15.47 6.01 -9.54
C TYR A 42 14.94 4.70 -8.97
N ARG A 43 14.08 4.77 -7.93
CA ARG A 43 13.44 3.58 -7.36
C ARG A 43 12.70 2.76 -8.41
N TYR A 44 11.87 3.40 -9.23
CA TYR A 44 11.04 2.72 -10.22
C TYR A 44 11.90 2.14 -11.36
N VAL A 45 12.82 2.91 -11.90
CA VAL A 45 13.71 2.46 -12.98
C VAL A 45 14.58 1.29 -12.52
N LEU A 46 15.22 1.40 -11.37
CA LEU A 46 16.04 0.31 -10.81
C LEU A 46 15.18 -0.93 -10.53
N ALA A 47 13.98 -0.76 -9.99
CA ALA A 47 13.07 -1.88 -9.75
C ALA A 47 12.59 -2.52 -11.06
N VAL A 48 12.32 -1.75 -12.12
CA VAL A 48 11.99 -2.28 -13.45
C VAL A 48 13.16 -3.13 -14.00
N VAL A 49 14.39 -2.63 -13.90
CA VAL A 49 15.58 -3.37 -14.36
C VAL A 49 15.73 -4.68 -13.58
N MET A 50 15.67 -4.61 -12.24
CA MET A 50 15.83 -5.79 -11.38
C MET A 50 14.71 -6.81 -11.58
N LEU A 51 13.45 -6.34 -11.63
CA LEU A 51 12.30 -7.23 -11.81
C LEU A 51 12.26 -7.81 -13.23
N GLY A 52 12.64 -7.02 -14.23
CA GLY A 52 12.83 -7.48 -15.62
C GLY A 52 13.89 -8.56 -15.70
N ALA A 53 15.05 -8.37 -15.07
CA ALA A 53 16.10 -9.39 -14.99
C ALA A 53 15.62 -10.65 -14.28
N LEU A 54 14.88 -10.51 -13.16
CA LEU A 54 14.28 -11.66 -12.44
C LEU A 54 13.29 -12.43 -13.32
N MET A 55 12.44 -11.73 -14.08
CA MET A 55 11.49 -12.34 -15.01
C MET A 55 12.20 -13.08 -16.15
N LEU A 56 13.28 -12.49 -16.70
CA LEU A 56 14.12 -13.14 -17.71
C LEU A 56 14.78 -14.43 -17.15
N PHE A 57 15.38 -14.34 -15.96
CA PHE A 57 15.99 -15.49 -15.30
C PHE A 57 14.98 -16.62 -15.02
N ARG A 58 13.75 -16.25 -14.64
CA ARG A 58 12.65 -17.18 -14.43
C ARG A 58 11.94 -17.62 -15.72
N ARG A 59 12.40 -17.18 -16.88
CA ARG A 59 11.81 -17.44 -18.19
C ARG A 59 10.32 -17.06 -18.28
N GLN A 60 9.91 -16.02 -17.58
CA GLN A 60 8.54 -15.54 -17.61
C GLN A 60 8.28 -14.72 -18.88
N SER A 61 7.09 -14.88 -19.47
CA SER A 61 6.71 -14.15 -20.68
C SER A 61 6.37 -12.68 -20.40
N PHE A 62 6.95 -11.77 -21.15
CA PHE A 62 6.61 -10.34 -21.16
C PHE A 62 5.39 -10.01 -22.06
N ALA A 63 4.85 -10.97 -22.80
CA ALA A 63 3.75 -10.69 -23.71
C ALA A 63 2.51 -10.17 -22.97
N LEU A 64 1.98 -9.03 -23.42
CA LEU A 64 0.75 -8.41 -22.94
C LEU A 64 -0.36 -8.55 -23.98
N ARG A 65 -1.58 -8.75 -23.50
CA ARG A 65 -2.76 -8.61 -24.34
C ARG A 65 -3.05 -7.11 -24.51
N ARG A 66 -3.35 -6.66 -25.73
CA ARG A 66 -3.66 -5.23 -26.00
C ARG A 66 -4.72 -4.65 -25.06
N ARG A 67 -5.71 -5.45 -24.67
CA ARG A 67 -6.78 -5.06 -23.72
C ARG A 67 -6.29 -4.78 -22.31
N ASP A 68 -5.14 -5.31 -21.88
CA ASP A 68 -4.61 -5.16 -20.53
C ASP A 68 -3.67 -3.94 -20.41
N VAL A 69 -3.24 -3.35 -21.53
CA VAL A 69 -2.29 -2.22 -21.55
C VAL A 69 -2.87 -0.99 -20.85
N LEU A 70 -4.07 -0.55 -21.25
CA LEU A 70 -4.70 0.64 -20.68
C LEU A 70 -5.05 0.47 -19.19
N PRO A 71 -5.64 -0.66 -18.74
CA PRO A 71 -5.79 -0.93 -17.32
C PRO A 71 -4.47 -0.94 -16.54
N LEU A 72 -3.41 -1.54 -17.08
CA LEU A 72 -2.08 -1.55 -16.44
C LEU A 72 -1.48 -0.15 -16.35
N ALA A 73 -1.62 0.67 -17.39
CA ALA A 73 -1.19 2.06 -17.36
C ALA A 73 -1.93 2.87 -16.27
N ALA A 74 -3.26 2.71 -16.18
CA ALA A 74 -4.04 3.34 -15.12
C ALA A 74 -3.61 2.88 -13.72
N MET A 75 -3.32 1.58 -13.54
CA MET A 75 -2.80 1.05 -12.28
C MET A 75 -1.40 1.59 -11.98
N GLY A 76 -0.53 1.71 -12.98
CA GLY A 76 0.79 2.32 -12.84
C GLY A 76 0.70 3.77 -12.36
N VAL A 77 -0.21 4.57 -12.94
CA VAL A 77 -0.45 5.95 -12.50
C VAL A 77 -0.97 6.01 -11.07
N LEU A 78 -1.98 5.20 -10.71
CA LEU A 78 -2.51 5.17 -9.34
C LEU A 78 -1.44 4.79 -8.31
N PHE A 79 -0.63 3.79 -8.61
CA PHE A 79 0.46 3.36 -7.74
C PHE A 79 1.54 4.43 -7.59
N SER A 80 1.88 5.12 -8.68
CA SER A 80 2.86 6.21 -8.66
C SER A 80 2.35 7.44 -7.91
N VAL A 81 1.08 7.80 -8.08
CA VAL A 81 0.45 8.89 -7.33
C VAL A 81 0.45 8.57 -5.84
N SER A 82 0.09 7.32 -5.46
CA SER A 82 0.17 6.88 -4.07
C SER A 82 1.60 7.01 -3.52
N SER A 83 2.60 6.49 -4.26
CA SER A 83 4.00 6.57 -3.85
C SER A 83 4.47 8.02 -3.71
N LEU A 84 4.11 8.89 -4.66
CA LEU A 84 4.49 10.31 -4.65
C LEU A 84 3.93 11.02 -3.42
N LEU A 85 2.63 10.87 -3.17
CA LEU A 85 1.96 11.50 -2.02
C LEU A 85 2.55 11.05 -0.68
N LEU A 86 2.92 9.77 -0.56
CA LEU A 86 3.60 9.25 0.62
C LEU A 86 5.00 9.87 0.77
N PHE A 87 5.79 9.87 -0.30
CA PHE A 87 7.16 10.36 -0.25
C PHE A 87 7.23 11.88 -0.05
N GLU A 88 6.29 12.64 -0.60
CA GLU A 88 6.16 14.07 -0.30
C GLU A 88 5.79 14.32 1.17
N SER A 89 4.99 13.44 1.79
CA SER A 89 4.65 13.57 3.20
C SER A 89 5.86 13.44 4.14
N TYR A 90 6.90 12.71 3.74
CA TYR A 90 8.14 12.56 4.53
C TYR A 90 8.90 13.90 4.69
N ASN A 91 8.63 14.89 3.83
CA ASN A 91 9.15 16.24 3.99
C ASN A 91 8.37 17.07 5.01
N LEU A 92 7.19 16.61 5.44
CA LEU A 92 6.25 17.38 6.26
C LEU A 92 5.98 16.75 7.64
N MET A 93 6.35 15.48 7.82
CA MET A 93 6.09 14.73 9.06
C MET A 93 7.00 13.51 9.17
N ASP A 94 7.11 12.98 10.37
CA ASP A 94 7.88 11.77 10.66
C ASP A 94 7.45 10.59 9.76
N ALA A 95 8.43 9.95 9.14
CA ALA A 95 8.16 8.91 8.14
C ALA A 95 7.59 7.63 8.76
N GLY A 96 7.92 7.33 10.03
CA GLY A 96 7.31 6.24 10.79
C GLY A 96 5.82 6.47 11.03
N ILE A 97 5.43 7.70 11.37
CA ILE A 97 4.02 8.08 11.53
C ILE A 97 3.30 8.07 10.18
N ALA A 98 3.91 8.60 9.14
CA ALA A 98 3.35 8.58 7.78
C ALA A 98 3.07 7.14 7.32
N SER A 99 4.03 6.23 7.49
CA SER A 99 3.87 4.81 7.15
C SER A 99 2.76 4.14 7.96
N THR A 100 2.58 4.54 9.23
CA THR A 100 1.48 4.03 10.06
C THR A 100 0.12 4.51 9.57
N ILE A 101 -0.02 5.78 9.20
CA ILE A 101 -1.28 6.32 8.66
C ILE A 101 -1.57 5.68 7.29
N LEU A 102 -0.56 5.48 6.45
CA LEU A 102 -0.73 4.77 5.17
C LEU A 102 -1.37 3.39 5.38
N PHE A 103 -0.97 2.68 6.44
CA PHE A 103 -1.47 1.32 6.73
C PHE A 103 -2.97 1.26 7.05
N VAL A 104 -3.68 2.39 7.02
CA VAL A 104 -5.15 2.43 7.06
C VAL A 104 -5.79 2.01 5.71
N TYR A 105 -5.01 1.89 4.62
CA TYR A 105 -5.55 1.52 3.31
C TYR A 105 -6.45 0.27 3.30
N PRO A 106 -6.25 -0.81 4.10
CA PRO A 106 -7.17 -1.95 4.11
C PRO A 106 -8.56 -1.60 4.64
N VAL A 107 -8.64 -0.63 5.56
CA VAL A 107 -9.92 -0.09 6.05
C VAL A 107 -10.62 0.66 4.91
N MET A 108 -9.87 1.49 4.18
CA MET A 108 -10.41 2.20 3.00
C MET A 108 -10.88 1.25 1.90
N VAL A 109 -10.13 0.16 1.64
CA VAL A 109 -10.55 -0.91 0.72
C VAL A 109 -11.91 -1.47 1.15
N ALA A 110 -12.10 -1.76 2.44
CA ALA A 110 -13.36 -2.30 2.94
C ALA A 110 -14.52 -1.29 2.77
N VAL A 111 -14.27 0.00 3.01
CA VAL A 111 -15.26 1.07 2.78
C VAL A 111 -15.63 1.17 1.30
N ILE A 112 -14.64 1.19 0.40
CA ILE A 112 -14.88 1.23 -1.05
C ILE A 112 -15.68 0.02 -1.52
N MET A 113 -15.37 -1.18 -1.00
CA MET A 113 -16.09 -2.40 -1.33
C MET A 113 -17.54 -2.37 -0.81
N ALA A 114 -17.76 -1.83 0.38
CA ALA A 114 -19.10 -1.69 0.95
C ALA A 114 -19.95 -0.69 0.16
N VAL A 115 -19.41 0.51 -0.13
CA VAL A 115 -20.14 1.60 -0.78
C VAL A 115 -20.27 1.37 -2.30
N GLY A 116 -19.17 1.03 -2.96
CA GLY A 116 -19.12 0.89 -4.42
C GLY A 116 -19.70 -0.44 -4.93
N PHE A 117 -19.51 -1.52 -4.20
CA PHE A 117 -19.88 -2.87 -4.62
C PHE A 117 -20.95 -3.52 -3.74
N ARG A 118 -21.53 -2.76 -2.79
CA ARG A 118 -22.60 -3.20 -1.91
C ARG A 118 -22.24 -4.47 -1.10
N GLU A 119 -20.96 -4.64 -0.78
CA GLU A 119 -20.57 -5.68 0.16
C GLU A 119 -21.16 -5.41 1.55
N ARG A 120 -21.49 -6.47 2.28
CA ARG A 120 -22.09 -6.32 3.61
C ARG A 120 -21.11 -5.69 4.58
N VAL A 121 -21.49 -4.59 5.20
CA VAL A 121 -20.76 -3.99 6.31
C VAL A 121 -20.96 -4.86 7.54
N THR A 122 -19.87 -5.36 8.09
CA THR A 122 -19.90 -6.15 9.33
C THR A 122 -19.66 -5.25 10.55
N ALA A 123 -20.00 -5.72 11.75
CA ALA A 123 -19.65 -5.02 12.99
C ALA A 123 -18.14 -4.82 13.11
N ALA A 124 -17.34 -5.80 12.68
CA ALA A 124 -15.88 -5.67 12.61
C ALA A 124 -15.44 -4.50 11.73
N THR A 125 -16.09 -4.28 10.58
CA THR A 125 -15.80 -3.14 9.71
C THR A 125 -16.06 -1.80 10.42
N VAL A 126 -17.20 -1.66 11.11
CA VAL A 126 -17.56 -0.42 11.83
C VAL A 126 -16.57 -0.15 12.96
N VAL A 127 -16.26 -1.16 13.78
CA VAL A 127 -15.29 -1.05 14.87
C VAL A 127 -13.90 -0.70 14.34
N SER A 128 -13.47 -1.32 13.24
CA SER A 128 -12.17 -1.02 12.62
C SER A 128 -12.09 0.43 12.12
N ILE A 129 -13.15 0.96 11.52
CA ILE A 129 -13.19 2.38 11.10
C ILE A 129 -13.05 3.29 12.34
N ALA A 130 -13.79 3.02 13.40
CA ALA A 130 -13.75 3.82 14.63
C ALA A 130 -12.34 3.79 15.28
N LEU A 131 -11.72 2.60 15.37
CA LEU A 131 -10.36 2.43 15.89
C LEU A 131 -9.32 3.15 15.01
N ALA A 132 -9.43 3.05 13.68
CA ALA A 132 -8.52 3.73 12.76
C ALA A 132 -8.64 5.26 12.90
N CYS A 133 -9.86 5.80 12.94
CA CYS A 133 -10.08 7.24 13.16
C CYS A 133 -9.54 7.70 14.52
N GLY A 134 -9.76 6.92 15.57
CA GLY A 134 -9.21 7.19 16.90
C GLY A 134 -7.69 7.19 16.91
N GLY A 135 -7.06 6.19 16.27
CA GLY A 135 -5.62 6.08 16.13
C GLY A 135 -5.01 7.28 15.37
N ILE A 136 -5.58 7.65 14.22
CA ILE A 136 -5.14 8.83 13.46
C ILE A 136 -5.28 10.11 14.30
N SER A 137 -6.38 10.27 15.03
CA SER A 137 -6.61 11.43 15.88
C SER A 137 -5.58 11.55 17.03
N LEU A 138 -5.14 10.41 17.57
CA LEU A 138 -4.07 10.37 18.56
C LEU A 138 -2.71 10.72 17.94
N LEU A 139 -2.41 10.22 16.74
CA LEU A 139 -1.18 10.55 16.05
C LEU A 139 -1.13 12.03 15.66
N TYR A 140 -2.26 12.61 15.21
CA TYR A 140 -2.33 14.01 14.79
C TYR A 140 -1.96 15.01 15.91
N LYS A 141 -2.34 14.72 17.13
CA LYS A 141 -2.00 15.57 18.28
C LYS A 141 -0.70 15.11 18.98
N GLY A 142 0.46 15.17 18.40
CA GLY A 142 1.76 14.67 18.89
C GLY A 142 1.98 14.72 20.41
N GLY A 143 3.03 14.05 20.89
CA GLY A 143 3.26 13.86 22.32
C GLY A 143 3.63 15.14 23.10
N ASP A 144 4.19 16.13 22.43
CA ASP A 144 4.71 17.38 23.01
C ASP A 144 3.75 18.57 22.78
N GLY A 145 2.48 18.31 22.42
CA GLY A 145 1.53 19.38 22.08
C GLY A 145 1.71 19.95 20.65
N ALA A 146 2.79 19.59 19.96
CA ALA A 146 2.95 19.91 18.54
C ALA A 146 1.98 19.05 17.72
N THR A 147 1.13 19.70 16.93
CA THR A 147 0.26 19.01 15.96
C THR A 147 1.09 18.60 14.74
N LEU A 148 0.82 17.42 14.21
CA LEU A 148 1.39 17.04 12.90
C LEU A 148 0.97 18.06 11.83
N ASN A 149 1.83 18.24 10.84
CA ASN A 149 1.48 19.06 9.70
C ASN A 149 0.24 18.49 9.00
N LEU A 150 -0.84 19.27 8.95
CA LEU A 150 -2.09 18.84 8.34
C LEU A 150 -1.93 18.46 6.87
N ALA A 151 -1.08 19.19 6.13
CA ALA A 151 -0.80 18.87 4.73
C ALA A 151 -0.14 17.49 4.60
N GLY A 152 0.82 17.14 5.49
CA GLY A 152 1.42 15.82 5.52
C GLY A 152 0.39 14.71 5.77
N VAL A 153 -0.50 14.90 6.75
CA VAL A 153 -1.60 13.95 7.03
C VAL A 153 -2.53 13.79 5.83
N VAL A 154 -2.91 14.88 5.19
CA VAL A 154 -3.77 14.85 3.98
C VAL A 154 -3.07 14.11 2.84
N LEU A 155 -1.77 14.36 2.61
CA LEU A 155 -1.01 13.66 1.58
C LEU A 155 -0.99 12.14 1.83
N VAL A 156 -0.73 11.70 3.07
CA VAL A 156 -0.72 10.27 3.40
C VAL A 156 -2.12 9.67 3.26
N PHE A 157 -3.16 10.38 3.67
CA PHE A 157 -4.54 9.91 3.53
C PHE A 157 -4.93 9.74 2.05
N LEU A 158 -4.57 10.69 1.20
CA LEU A 158 -4.76 10.59 -0.25
C LEU A 158 -3.91 9.48 -0.87
N SER A 159 -2.69 9.28 -0.37
CA SER A 159 -1.84 8.14 -0.74
C SER A 159 -2.53 6.81 -0.43
N ALA A 160 -3.02 6.64 0.81
CA ALA A 160 -3.74 5.45 1.25
C ALA A 160 -5.01 5.21 0.42
N LEU A 161 -5.75 6.28 0.09
CA LEU A 161 -6.94 6.19 -0.75
C LEU A 161 -6.60 5.77 -2.19
N SER A 162 -5.56 6.38 -2.79
CA SER A 162 -5.08 6.00 -4.13
C SER A 162 -4.66 4.53 -4.17
N TYR A 163 -3.95 4.07 -3.15
CA TYR A 163 -3.54 2.67 -3.02
C TYR A 163 -4.73 1.73 -2.80
N ALA A 164 -5.72 2.14 -2.01
CA ALA A 164 -6.95 1.37 -1.82
C ALA A 164 -7.74 1.23 -3.14
N VAL A 165 -7.85 2.30 -3.92
CA VAL A 165 -8.47 2.27 -5.26
C VAL A 165 -7.70 1.35 -6.20
N TYR A 166 -6.35 1.43 -6.21
CA TYR A 166 -5.48 0.54 -6.97
C TYR A 166 -5.76 -0.93 -6.64
N ILE A 167 -5.81 -1.31 -5.35
CA ILE A 167 -6.09 -2.68 -4.92
C ILE A 167 -7.47 -3.14 -5.38
N VAL A 168 -8.50 -2.31 -5.18
CA VAL A 168 -9.87 -2.64 -5.59
C VAL A 168 -9.96 -2.80 -7.11
N ALA A 169 -9.33 -1.90 -7.86
CA ALA A 169 -9.36 -1.94 -9.32
C ALA A 169 -8.68 -3.21 -9.89
N ILE A 170 -7.54 -3.63 -9.33
CA ILE A 170 -6.90 -4.90 -9.71
C ILE A 170 -7.84 -6.07 -9.41
N ASN A 171 -8.39 -6.14 -8.21
CA ASN A 171 -9.24 -7.25 -7.79
C ASN A 171 -10.55 -7.36 -8.59
N ARG A 172 -11.00 -6.26 -9.19
CA ARG A 172 -12.25 -6.18 -9.97
C ARG A 172 -12.06 -6.15 -11.48
N SER A 173 -10.82 -6.23 -11.96
CA SER A 173 -10.48 -6.23 -13.39
C SER A 173 -9.91 -7.58 -13.84
N SER A 174 -9.64 -7.71 -15.15
CA SER A 174 -8.93 -8.87 -15.73
C SER A 174 -7.48 -8.99 -15.23
N LEU A 175 -6.95 -7.95 -14.60
CA LEU A 175 -5.57 -7.91 -14.10
C LEU A 175 -5.33 -8.84 -12.91
N LYS A 176 -6.38 -9.23 -12.17
CA LYS A 176 -6.28 -10.17 -11.03
C LYS A 176 -5.68 -11.54 -11.41
N ASP A 177 -5.83 -11.94 -12.68
CA ASP A 177 -5.36 -13.23 -13.19
C ASP A 177 -3.92 -13.16 -13.72
N LEU A 178 -3.30 -11.96 -13.74
CA LEU A 178 -1.90 -11.81 -14.13
C LEU A 178 -0.95 -12.28 -13.02
N PRO A 179 0.20 -12.90 -13.37
CA PRO A 179 1.26 -13.14 -12.40
C PRO A 179 1.68 -11.85 -11.71
N THR A 180 1.92 -11.91 -10.40
CA THR A 180 2.22 -10.72 -9.57
C THR A 180 3.44 -9.97 -10.08
N GLU A 181 4.51 -10.70 -10.46
CA GLU A 181 5.74 -10.11 -10.99
C GLU A 181 5.47 -9.31 -12.27
N LYS A 182 4.67 -9.87 -13.16
CA LYS A 182 4.30 -9.22 -14.43
C LYS A 182 3.42 -7.99 -14.23
N LEU A 183 2.41 -8.10 -13.35
CA LEU A 183 1.55 -6.98 -12.96
C LEU A 183 2.40 -5.83 -12.42
N THR A 184 3.28 -6.12 -11.45
CA THR A 184 4.13 -5.11 -10.83
C THR A 184 5.13 -4.52 -11.81
N PHE A 185 5.76 -5.35 -12.65
CA PHE A 185 6.70 -4.88 -13.67
C PHE A 185 6.05 -3.79 -14.55
N TYR A 186 4.88 -4.06 -15.11
CA TYR A 186 4.20 -3.10 -15.97
C TYR A 186 3.63 -1.91 -15.21
N CYS A 187 3.16 -2.08 -13.97
CA CYS A 187 2.78 -0.94 -13.13
C CYS A 187 3.97 -0.03 -12.84
N LEU A 188 5.17 -0.57 -12.62
CA LEU A 188 6.38 0.23 -12.43
C LEU A 188 6.83 0.90 -13.74
N VAL A 189 6.75 0.20 -14.89
CA VAL A 189 7.07 0.78 -16.21
C VAL A 189 6.15 1.96 -16.51
N PHE A 190 4.84 1.78 -16.44
CA PHE A 190 3.90 2.88 -16.70
C PHE A 190 3.96 3.95 -15.62
N GLY A 191 4.20 3.54 -14.37
CA GLY A 191 4.37 4.45 -13.26
C GLY A 191 5.63 5.33 -13.37
N SER A 192 6.73 4.81 -13.89
CA SER A 192 7.94 5.59 -14.11
C SER A 192 7.72 6.76 -15.09
N LEU A 193 6.79 6.61 -16.03
CA LEU A 193 6.44 7.69 -16.96
C LEU A 193 5.85 8.92 -16.26
N VAL A 194 5.17 8.72 -15.11
CA VAL A 194 4.66 9.83 -14.29
C VAL A 194 5.82 10.71 -13.82
N TYR A 195 6.90 10.09 -13.36
CA TYR A 195 8.09 10.83 -12.89
C TYR A 195 8.88 11.44 -14.05
N VAL A 196 8.93 10.78 -15.22
CA VAL A 196 9.52 11.38 -16.43
C VAL A 196 8.80 12.67 -16.81
N VAL A 197 7.46 12.67 -16.77
CA VAL A 197 6.67 13.88 -17.05
C VAL A 197 6.90 14.95 -15.99
N ARG A 198 6.88 14.60 -14.70
CA ARG A 198 7.11 15.55 -13.61
C ARG A 198 8.52 16.16 -13.62
N LEU A 199 9.51 15.36 -14.00
CA LEU A 199 10.93 15.80 -14.17
C LEU A 199 11.19 16.47 -15.54
N ARG A 200 10.14 16.90 -16.25
CA ARG A 200 10.24 17.59 -17.57
C ARG A 200 11.14 16.86 -18.55
N GLY A 201 10.99 15.55 -18.67
CA GLY A 201 11.81 14.72 -19.55
C GLY A 201 13.29 14.70 -19.10
N TYR A 202 13.54 14.53 -17.82
CA TYR A 202 14.84 14.48 -17.14
C TYR A 202 15.54 15.84 -16.90
N ALA A 203 14.98 16.97 -17.34
CA ALA A 203 15.60 18.28 -17.13
C ALA A 203 15.80 18.63 -15.65
N ASP A 204 14.85 18.24 -14.80
CA ASP A 204 14.87 18.47 -13.36
C ASP A 204 15.40 17.26 -12.56
N LEU A 205 15.93 16.22 -13.24
CA LEU A 205 16.46 15.03 -12.58
C LEU A 205 17.76 15.34 -11.84
N GLN A 206 17.72 15.17 -10.53
CA GLN A 206 18.87 15.36 -9.66
C GLN A 206 19.79 14.14 -9.69
N ALA A 207 21.08 14.36 -9.95
CA ALA A 207 22.08 13.29 -9.94
C ALA A 207 22.31 12.78 -8.51
N ILE A 208 22.51 11.47 -8.37
CA ILE A 208 22.90 10.87 -7.09
C ILE A 208 24.35 11.25 -6.78
N PRO A 209 24.64 11.97 -5.64
CA PRO A 209 25.90 12.66 -5.46
C PRO A 209 27.07 11.75 -5.05
N SER A 210 26.80 10.55 -4.53
CA SER A 210 27.86 9.69 -4.00
C SER A 210 27.56 8.20 -4.15
N PRO A 211 28.61 7.33 -4.10
CA PRO A 211 28.41 5.87 -4.13
C PRO A 211 27.52 5.35 -3.00
N LEU A 212 27.60 5.95 -1.80
CA LEU A 212 26.75 5.58 -0.66
C LEU A 212 25.28 5.87 -0.95
N MET A 213 24.97 6.98 -1.61
CA MET A 213 23.59 7.29 -2.01
C MET A 213 23.09 6.36 -3.11
N TRP A 214 23.97 5.88 -3.99
CA TRP A 214 23.61 4.80 -4.92
C TRP A 214 23.25 3.50 -4.21
N VAL A 215 23.97 3.14 -3.13
CA VAL A 215 23.61 1.99 -2.30
C VAL A 215 22.20 2.16 -1.72
N ASN A 216 21.86 3.35 -1.21
CA ASN A 216 20.50 3.62 -0.72
C ASN A 216 19.44 3.53 -1.83
N ALA A 217 19.71 4.09 -3.02
CA ALA A 217 18.78 4.03 -4.15
C ALA A 217 18.52 2.59 -4.63
N VAL A 218 19.60 1.79 -4.74
CA VAL A 218 19.52 0.37 -5.08
C VAL A 218 18.79 -0.41 -3.99
N ALA A 219 19.11 -0.16 -2.72
CA ALA A 219 18.45 -0.82 -1.58
C ALA A 219 16.96 -0.47 -1.51
N LEU A 220 16.58 0.79 -1.79
CA LEU A 220 15.19 1.24 -1.87
C LEU A 220 14.41 0.51 -2.98
N ALA A 221 15.04 0.24 -4.11
CA ALA A 221 14.42 -0.54 -5.19
C ALA A 221 14.40 -2.04 -4.84
N LEU A 222 15.45 -2.57 -4.21
CA LEU A 222 15.60 -3.99 -3.93
C LEU A 222 14.69 -4.43 -2.78
N PHE A 223 14.85 -3.87 -1.58
CA PHE A 223 14.18 -4.39 -0.37
C PHE A 223 12.68 -4.07 -0.36
N PRO A 224 12.22 -2.81 -0.36
CA PRO A 224 10.80 -2.51 -0.29
C PRO A 224 10.01 -2.93 -1.52
N THR A 225 10.65 -3.15 -2.68
CA THR A 225 9.95 -3.50 -3.91
C THR A 225 10.14 -4.97 -4.26
N ILE A 226 11.37 -5.40 -4.59
CA ILE A 226 11.59 -6.77 -5.13
C ILE A 226 11.50 -7.84 -4.04
N VAL A 227 12.25 -7.66 -2.93
CA VAL A 227 12.26 -8.65 -1.83
C VAL A 227 10.87 -8.76 -1.23
N SER A 228 10.24 -7.61 -0.91
CA SER A 228 8.89 -7.57 -0.37
C SER A 228 7.89 -8.29 -1.27
N LEU A 229 7.87 -7.99 -2.57
CA LEU A 229 6.96 -8.59 -3.54
C LEU A 229 7.14 -10.11 -3.66
N VAL A 230 8.38 -10.56 -3.85
CA VAL A 230 8.69 -11.98 -4.07
C VAL A 230 8.36 -12.80 -2.83
N THR A 231 8.72 -12.30 -1.65
CA THR A 231 8.45 -13.00 -0.38
C THR A 231 6.97 -12.96 -0.02
N MET A 232 6.26 -11.86 -0.32
CA MET A 232 4.80 -11.78 -0.18
C MET A 232 4.08 -12.82 -1.03
N ALA A 233 4.43 -12.94 -2.31
CA ALA A 233 3.87 -13.97 -3.19
C ALA A 233 4.17 -15.38 -2.69
N GLY A 234 5.36 -15.60 -2.12
CA GLY A 234 5.76 -16.86 -1.49
C GLY A 234 4.96 -17.19 -0.23
N ALA A 235 4.67 -16.18 0.60
CA ALA A 235 3.85 -16.31 1.80
C ALA A 235 2.40 -16.66 1.44
N ILE A 236 1.78 -15.90 0.53
CA ILE A 236 0.38 -16.12 0.10
C ILE A 236 0.18 -17.54 -0.39
N ARG A 237 1.12 -18.09 -1.15
CA ARG A 237 1.03 -19.48 -1.63
C ARG A 237 1.08 -20.53 -0.52
N ARG A 238 1.73 -20.25 0.62
CA ARG A 238 1.95 -21.23 1.70
C ARG A 238 0.95 -21.12 2.83
N ILE A 239 0.59 -19.88 3.22
CA ILE A 239 -0.28 -19.62 4.38
C ILE A 239 -1.58 -18.91 4.02
N GLY A 240 -1.77 -18.56 2.73
CA GLY A 240 -2.96 -17.84 2.26
C GLY A 240 -2.89 -16.33 2.45
N SER A 241 -3.85 -15.62 1.86
CA SER A 241 -3.87 -14.15 1.84
C SER A 241 -4.11 -13.54 3.21
N THR A 242 -5.03 -14.11 4.01
CA THR A 242 -5.42 -13.54 5.31
C THR A 242 -4.27 -13.50 6.32
N PRO A 243 -3.56 -14.63 6.63
CA PRO A 243 -2.42 -14.57 7.52
C PRO A 243 -1.29 -13.67 7.00
N THR A 244 -1.05 -13.67 5.68
CA THR A 244 -0.04 -12.80 5.06
C THR A 244 -0.39 -11.33 5.25
N ALA A 245 -1.65 -10.93 5.07
CA ALA A 245 -2.12 -9.57 5.28
C ALA A 245 -2.04 -9.12 6.76
N ILE A 246 -2.27 -10.04 7.71
CA ILE A 246 -2.08 -9.76 9.14
C ILE A 246 -0.60 -9.48 9.43
N LEU A 247 0.31 -10.24 8.84
CA LEU A 247 1.75 -9.99 8.96
C LEU A 247 2.17 -8.64 8.36
N GLY A 248 1.38 -8.08 7.45
CA GLY A 248 1.54 -6.72 6.93
C GLY A 248 1.61 -5.65 8.03
N ALA A 249 1.06 -5.92 9.22
CA ALA A 249 1.20 -5.04 10.38
C ALA A 249 2.66 -4.81 10.84
N LEU A 250 3.60 -5.64 10.42
CA LEU A 250 5.03 -5.42 10.66
C LEU A 250 5.60 -4.26 9.82
N GLU A 251 4.94 -3.86 8.74
CA GLU A 251 5.37 -2.74 7.90
C GLU A 251 5.49 -1.42 8.69
N PRO A 252 4.39 -0.88 9.27
CA PRO A 252 4.47 0.35 10.05
C PRO A 252 5.31 0.21 11.32
N VAL A 253 5.36 -0.98 11.93
CA VAL A 253 6.23 -1.24 13.10
C VAL A 253 7.70 -1.13 12.70
N THR A 254 8.08 -1.68 11.56
CA THR A 254 9.46 -1.59 11.04
C THR A 254 9.81 -0.15 10.68
N ALA A 255 8.92 0.56 9.97
CA ALA A 255 9.12 1.96 9.61
C ALA A 255 9.30 2.86 10.84
N LEU A 256 8.44 2.68 11.85
CA LEU A 256 8.54 3.42 13.11
C LEU A 256 9.82 3.08 13.90
N PHE A 257 10.20 1.79 13.94
CA PHE A 257 11.45 1.37 14.59
C PHE A 257 12.65 2.08 13.99
N PHE A 258 12.79 2.10 12.67
CA PHE A 258 13.91 2.78 12.01
C PHE A 258 13.79 4.30 12.09
N GLY A 259 12.58 4.86 12.07
CA GLY A 259 12.32 6.28 12.32
C GLY A 259 12.92 6.73 13.67
N VAL A 260 12.62 5.98 14.72
CA VAL A 260 13.12 6.27 16.07
C VAL A 260 14.61 5.94 16.19
N ALA A 261 15.04 4.73 15.79
CA ALA A 261 16.39 4.23 16.06
C ALA A 261 17.48 4.89 15.21
N VAL A 262 17.15 5.27 13.96
CA VAL A 262 18.14 5.81 12.99
C VAL A 262 17.98 7.31 12.77
N PHE A 263 16.73 7.79 12.70
CA PHE A 263 16.46 9.19 12.37
C PHE A 263 16.08 10.04 13.59
N GLY A 264 16.02 9.45 14.80
CA GLY A 264 15.75 10.18 16.04
C GLY A 264 14.32 10.71 16.13
N GLU A 265 13.36 10.09 15.41
CA GLU A 265 11.95 10.42 15.52
C GLU A 265 11.48 10.22 16.97
N ARG A 266 10.67 11.14 17.50
CA ARG A 266 10.23 11.06 18.88
C ARG A 266 9.14 10.01 19.06
N PHE A 267 9.39 9.03 19.92
CA PHE A 267 8.38 8.04 20.30
C PHE A 267 7.75 8.40 21.65
N THR A 268 6.46 8.68 21.64
CA THR A 268 5.70 8.98 22.85
C THR A 268 4.67 7.88 23.13
N LEU A 269 4.21 7.75 24.38
CA LEU A 269 3.15 6.81 24.72
C LEU A 269 1.89 7.01 23.85
N ARG A 270 1.58 8.25 23.52
CA ARG A 270 0.45 8.61 22.67
C ARG A 270 0.61 8.06 21.24
N ILE A 271 1.80 8.20 20.65
CA ILE A 271 2.13 7.61 19.35
C ILE A 271 1.99 6.08 19.43
N GLY A 272 2.53 5.45 20.48
CA GLY A 272 2.40 4.01 20.69
C GLY A 272 0.96 3.53 20.76
N VAL A 273 0.08 4.24 21.47
CA VAL A 273 -1.36 3.93 21.53
C VAL A 273 -2.02 4.15 20.16
N GLY A 274 -1.74 5.26 19.49
CA GLY A 274 -2.30 5.55 18.15
C GLY A 274 -1.93 4.48 17.12
N VAL A 275 -0.66 4.09 17.08
CA VAL A 275 -0.17 2.99 16.21
C VAL A 275 -0.87 1.68 16.56
N SER A 276 -0.96 1.33 17.85
CA SER A 276 -1.61 0.11 18.30
C SER A 276 -3.08 0.05 17.88
N LEU A 277 -3.82 1.16 17.98
CA LEU A 277 -5.21 1.24 17.55
C LEU A 277 -5.35 0.99 16.03
N ILE A 278 -4.46 1.56 15.21
CA ILE A 278 -4.47 1.35 13.75
C ILE A 278 -4.14 -0.12 13.43
N LEU A 279 -3.14 -0.71 14.08
CA LEU A 279 -2.79 -2.11 13.88
C LEU A 279 -3.93 -3.06 14.25
N VAL A 280 -4.59 -2.80 15.39
CA VAL A 280 -5.78 -3.57 15.81
C VAL A 280 -6.93 -3.39 14.82
N ALA A 281 -7.19 -2.16 14.35
CA ALA A 281 -8.21 -1.86 13.35
C ALA A 281 -8.02 -2.68 12.07
N VAL A 282 -6.81 -2.68 11.53
CA VAL A 282 -6.47 -3.39 10.30
C VAL A 282 -6.51 -4.90 10.51
N THR A 283 -5.96 -5.40 11.61
CA THR A 283 -6.01 -6.84 11.96
C THR A 283 -7.45 -7.32 12.08
N LEU A 284 -8.32 -6.54 12.74
CA LEU A 284 -9.73 -6.87 12.91
C LEU A 284 -10.47 -6.94 11.57
N ILE A 285 -10.21 -6.01 10.64
CA ILE A 285 -10.86 -6.01 9.32
C ILE A 285 -10.41 -7.21 8.48
N ILE A 286 -9.13 -7.56 8.54
CA ILE A 286 -8.55 -8.68 7.80
C ILE A 286 -9.05 -10.02 8.37
N ALA A 287 -8.99 -10.19 9.70
CA ALA A 287 -9.46 -11.38 10.40
C ALA A 287 -10.99 -11.51 10.33
N GLY A 288 -11.74 -10.42 10.44
CA GLY A 288 -13.18 -10.39 10.40
C GLY A 288 -13.79 -10.88 9.08
N LYS A 289 -13.05 -10.80 7.97
CA LYS A 289 -13.44 -11.44 6.70
C LYS A 289 -13.35 -12.96 6.73
N SER A 290 -12.51 -13.52 7.60
CA SER A 290 -12.30 -14.96 7.76
C SER A 290 -13.20 -15.58 8.84
N ILE A 291 -13.66 -14.78 9.81
CA ILE A 291 -14.48 -15.22 10.92
C ILE A 291 -15.94 -14.79 10.63
N ARG A 292 -16.82 -15.75 10.38
CA ARG A 292 -18.28 -15.51 10.37
C ARG A 292 -18.72 -15.23 11.81
N ILE A 293 -18.66 -13.96 12.23
CA ILE A 293 -19.23 -13.57 13.53
C ILE A 293 -20.76 -13.63 13.43
N PRO A 294 -21.47 -14.30 14.35
CA PRO A 294 -22.94 -14.36 14.34
C PRO A 294 -23.53 -12.94 14.39
N THR A 295 -24.56 -12.73 13.59
CA THR A 295 -25.13 -11.43 13.20
C THR A 295 -26.05 -10.81 14.27
N SER A 296 -25.70 -10.78 15.53
CA SER A 296 -26.56 -10.15 16.58
C SER A 296 -26.44 -8.60 16.69
N VAL A 297 -25.53 -7.97 15.97
CA VAL A 297 -25.33 -6.48 16.03
C VAL A 297 -25.90 -5.77 14.78
N THR A 298 -26.82 -6.37 14.07
CA THR A 298 -27.27 -5.94 12.74
C THR A 298 -28.21 -4.71 12.71
N HIS A 299 -28.69 -4.17 13.83
CA HIS A 299 -29.61 -3.03 13.81
C HIS A 299 -28.95 -1.70 13.44
N LEU A 300 -27.74 -1.41 13.97
CA LEU A 300 -27.00 -0.19 13.65
C LEU A 300 -26.45 -0.20 12.21
N ALA A 301 -25.98 -1.36 11.76
CA ALA A 301 -25.46 -1.57 10.41
C ALA A 301 -26.54 -1.39 9.33
N ARG A 302 -27.81 -1.76 9.62
CA ARG A 302 -28.94 -1.54 8.68
C ARG A 302 -29.33 -0.08 8.55
N TRP A 303 -29.12 0.73 9.57
CA TRP A 303 -29.42 2.16 9.55
C TRP A 303 -28.40 2.94 8.70
N MET A 304 -27.09 2.61 8.82
CA MET A 304 -26.02 3.22 8.02
C MET A 304 -25.96 2.72 6.57
N ALA A 305 -26.55 1.54 6.27
CA ALA A 305 -26.51 0.92 4.94
C ALA A 305 -27.57 1.47 3.95
N ARG A 306 -28.19 2.63 4.19
CA ARG A 306 -29.14 3.29 3.28
C ARG A 306 -28.63 4.63 2.70
N PRO A 307 -27.47 4.74 2.01
CA PRO A 307 -27.23 5.83 1.12
C PRO A 307 -27.90 5.53 -0.23
N ARG A 308 -28.85 6.36 -0.64
CA ARG A 308 -29.37 6.37 -2.01
C ARG A 308 -28.26 6.96 -2.88
N LEU A 309 -27.49 6.12 -3.56
CA LEU A 309 -26.54 6.60 -4.57
C LEU A 309 -27.30 7.39 -5.64
N PRO A 310 -26.78 8.56 -6.05
CA PRO A 310 -27.37 9.35 -7.11
C PRO A 310 -27.40 8.55 -8.42
N ARG A 311 -28.44 8.75 -9.23
CA ARG A 311 -28.73 7.97 -10.46
C ARG A 311 -27.57 7.92 -11.47
N TRP A 312 -26.64 8.88 -11.42
CA TRP A 312 -25.46 8.90 -12.30
C TRP A 312 -24.43 7.84 -11.91
N ALA A 313 -24.21 7.58 -10.61
CA ALA A 313 -23.26 6.56 -10.12
C ALA A 313 -23.74 5.14 -10.47
N VAL A 314 -25.04 4.91 -10.46
CA VAL A 314 -25.64 3.62 -10.89
C VAL A 314 -25.49 3.41 -12.40
N ARG A 315 -25.59 4.47 -13.21
CA ARG A 315 -25.37 4.37 -14.67
C ARG A 315 -23.92 4.10 -15.02
N TRP A 316 -22.98 4.67 -14.30
CA TRP A 316 -21.55 4.42 -14.51
C TRP A 316 -21.14 2.99 -14.16
N ALA A 317 -21.65 2.46 -13.05
CA ALA A 317 -21.40 1.08 -12.62
C ALA A 317 -21.98 0.02 -13.61
N ARG A 318 -23.05 0.35 -14.37
CA ARG A 318 -23.63 -0.54 -15.40
C ARG A 318 -22.86 -0.55 -16.72
N ARG A 319 -21.98 0.40 -16.98
CA ARG A 319 -21.17 0.48 -18.22
C ARG A 319 -19.86 -0.29 -18.14
N LEU A 320 -19.47 -0.77 -16.96
CA LEU A 320 -18.32 -1.66 -16.82
C LEU A 320 -18.75 -3.07 -17.30
N PRO A 321 -18.02 -3.68 -18.25
CA PRO A 321 -18.33 -5.03 -18.77
C PRO A 321 -18.07 -6.05 -17.65
N LEU A 322 -19.13 -6.44 -16.94
CA LEU A 322 -19.06 -7.50 -15.95
C LEU A 322 -19.08 -8.87 -16.66
N PRO A 323 -18.15 -9.78 -16.35
CA PRO A 323 -18.22 -11.14 -16.86
C PRO A 323 -19.46 -11.83 -16.23
N ARG A 324 -20.29 -12.44 -17.09
CA ARG A 324 -21.43 -13.28 -16.67
C ARG A 324 -20.89 -14.46 -15.87
N ILE A 325 -21.22 -14.52 -14.59
CA ILE A 325 -21.00 -15.71 -13.76
C ILE A 325 -22.01 -16.76 -14.25
N ARG A 326 -21.53 -17.80 -14.95
CA ARG A 326 -22.31 -19.02 -15.18
C ARG A 326 -22.59 -19.65 -13.81
N ARG A 327 -23.85 -19.69 -13.41
CA ARG A 327 -24.34 -20.60 -12.38
C ARG A 327 -24.28 -22.00 -12.99
N ASN A 328 -23.33 -22.80 -12.55
CA ASN A 328 -23.43 -24.24 -12.69
C ASN A 328 -24.25 -24.73 -11.49
N GLY A 329 -25.32 -25.51 -11.81
CA GLY A 329 -26.21 -26.15 -10.88
C GLY A 329 -25.55 -27.26 -10.08
#